data_d9c3bc0bfcf05d7680185ebeafdc06f0
#
_entry.id   d9c3bc0bfcf05d7680185ebeafdc06f0
#
_cell.length_a   1.000
_cell.length_b   1.000
_cell.length_c   1.000
_cell.angle_alpha   90.00
_cell.angle_beta   90.00
_cell.angle_gamma   90.00
#
_symmetry.space_group_name_H-M   'P 1'
#
loop_
_entity.id
_entity.type
_entity.pdbx_description
1 polymer ?
#
loop_
_entity_poly.entity_id
_entity_poly.type
_entity_poly.pdbx_seq_one_letter_code
_entity_poly.pdbx_strand_id
1 'polypeptide(L)'
;KQLWKTNLTPDEEDEGHIPGGVAFQKGRIFVSTGFAQVIALNAANGAEIWRENIASPARSAPTVRAGRVFVTTIDNKLFAINAENGEGLWTHTGLSEAASLLGSASPAVGNGVVVVPYTSGELIALKAETGRLLWQESLSSIKRTDVVSNLAHIRGRPVIDRGRVFAISHGGIMGAFDLRNGRRLWQKEIGGSQSPWVAGDYIFVITNDAEIAAVSRKTGGIHWVRALPRYKDPDDQENPIVWTGPILVSDRLIAAGSHGEALAISPYTGRILGSVELPSGISVPPIVAGDTVYFLADDADLVAYR
;
A
#
# COMPACT_ATOMS: atom_id res chain seq x y z
N LYS A 1 -29.28 0.80 0.19
CA LYS A 1 -29.84 -0.27 1.04
C LYS A 1 -28.69 -1.10 1.59
N GLN A 2 -28.51 -1.17 2.92
CA GLN A 2 -27.55 -2.07 3.58
C GLN A 2 -27.94 -3.51 3.28
N LEU A 3 -26.99 -4.33 2.82
CA LEU A 3 -27.23 -5.75 2.55
C LEU A 3 -26.98 -6.61 3.80
N TRP A 4 -25.88 -6.33 4.50
CA TRP A 4 -25.53 -6.98 5.76
C TRP A 4 -24.57 -6.08 6.57
N LYS A 5 -24.38 -6.42 7.83
CA LYS A 5 -23.40 -5.83 8.75
C LYS A 5 -22.85 -6.93 9.63
N THR A 6 -21.53 -7.02 9.76
CA THR A 6 -20.85 -7.98 10.65
C THR A 6 -19.93 -7.22 11.59
N ASN A 7 -20.07 -7.43 12.89
CA ASN A 7 -19.12 -6.94 13.88
C ASN A 7 -17.92 -7.89 13.94
N LEU A 8 -16.72 -7.36 13.83
CA LEU A 8 -15.46 -8.12 13.86
C LEU A 8 -14.65 -7.87 15.12
N THR A 9 -15.12 -6.99 15.99
CA THR A 9 -14.49 -6.71 17.30
C THR A 9 -14.67 -7.93 18.21
N PRO A 10 -13.62 -8.45 18.85
CA PRO A 10 -13.75 -9.47 19.87
C PRO A 10 -14.58 -8.98 21.06
N ASP A 11 -15.32 -9.87 21.71
CA ASP A 11 -16.28 -9.55 22.77
C ASP A 11 -15.68 -8.87 24.02
N GLU A 12 -14.36 -8.99 24.24
CA GLU A 12 -13.64 -8.46 25.40
C GLU A 12 -12.82 -7.19 25.11
N GLU A 13 -12.92 -6.63 23.89
CA GLU A 13 -12.06 -5.53 23.45
C GLU A 13 -12.86 -4.24 23.21
N ASP A 14 -12.24 -3.10 23.53
CA ASP A 14 -12.79 -1.76 23.28
C ASP A 14 -12.73 -1.38 21.78
N GLU A 15 -13.71 -0.60 21.32
CA GLU A 15 -13.89 -0.22 19.90
C GLU A 15 -12.79 0.70 19.29
N GLY A 16 -11.73 0.99 20.03
CA GLY A 16 -10.72 2.01 19.66
C GLY A 16 -9.57 1.57 18.76
N HIS A 17 -9.64 0.45 18.07
CA HIS A 17 -8.49 -0.13 17.35
C HIS A 17 -8.43 0.27 15.88
N ILE A 18 -7.20 0.56 15.41
CA ILE A 18 -6.94 0.87 14.00
C ILE A 18 -7.16 -0.39 13.17
N PRO A 19 -8.11 -0.39 12.22
CA PRO A 19 -8.36 -1.55 11.37
C PRO A 19 -7.15 -1.83 10.45
N GLY A 20 -6.97 -3.10 10.09
CA GLY A 20 -5.96 -3.51 9.12
C GLY A 20 -6.39 -3.18 7.69
N GLY A 21 -7.24 -3.99 7.11
CA GLY A 21 -7.78 -3.77 5.78
C GLY A 21 -8.49 -4.98 5.21
N VAL A 22 -9.04 -4.82 4.03
CA VAL A 22 -9.88 -5.83 3.39
C VAL A 22 -9.35 -6.23 2.01
N ALA A 23 -9.57 -7.48 1.64
CA ALA A 23 -9.36 -7.98 0.29
C ALA A 23 -10.56 -8.84 -0.14
N PHE A 24 -10.87 -8.83 -1.43
CA PHE A 24 -11.93 -9.64 -2.00
C PHE A 24 -11.37 -10.61 -3.02
N GLN A 25 -11.78 -11.88 -2.92
CA GLN A 25 -11.49 -12.87 -3.95
C GLN A 25 -12.55 -13.99 -3.95
N LYS A 26 -13.06 -14.33 -5.11
CA LYS A 26 -13.97 -15.49 -5.34
C LYS A 26 -15.15 -15.54 -4.36
N GLY A 27 -15.84 -14.40 -4.17
CA GLY A 27 -17.04 -14.35 -3.30
C GLY A 27 -16.73 -14.36 -1.80
N ARG A 28 -15.47 -14.21 -1.40
CA ARG A 28 -15.04 -14.09 -0.01
C ARG A 28 -14.39 -12.75 0.24
N ILE A 29 -14.62 -12.19 1.41
CA ILE A 29 -13.94 -11.02 1.94
C ILE A 29 -12.96 -11.51 3.01
N PHE A 30 -11.71 -11.10 2.91
CA PHE A 30 -10.67 -11.38 3.89
C PHE A 30 -10.33 -10.09 4.60
N VAL A 31 -10.36 -10.12 5.92
CA VAL A 31 -10.11 -8.95 6.77
C VAL A 31 -8.94 -9.25 7.67
N SER A 32 -7.96 -8.36 7.71
CA SER A 32 -6.94 -8.33 8.76
C SER A 32 -7.33 -7.28 9.79
N THR A 33 -7.11 -7.55 11.07
CA THR A 33 -7.55 -6.67 12.16
C THR A 33 -6.38 -6.20 13.03
N GLY A 34 -6.58 -5.08 13.72
CA GLY A 34 -5.72 -4.62 14.82
C GLY A 34 -5.74 -5.52 16.06
N PHE A 35 -6.66 -6.47 16.12
CA PHE A 35 -6.78 -7.48 17.20
C PHE A 35 -5.97 -8.76 16.92
N ALA A 36 -4.98 -8.69 16.03
CA ALA A 36 -4.16 -9.83 15.64
C ALA A 36 -4.98 -11.00 15.06
N GLN A 37 -5.98 -10.70 14.23
CA GLN A 37 -6.84 -11.71 13.60
C GLN A 37 -6.90 -11.52 12.08
N VAL A 38 -7.06 -12.63 11.38
CA VAL A 38 -7.43 -12.68 9.96
C VAL A 38 -8.74 -13.44 9.87
N ILE A 39 -9.73 -12.84 9.21
CA ILE A 39 -11.09 -13.34 9.17
C ILE A 39 -11.54 -13.46 7.72
N ALA A 40 -12.14 -14.57 7.35
CA ALA A 40 -12.81 -14.72 6.06
C ALA A 40 -14.32 -14.69 6.23
N LEU A 41 -14.97 -13.87 5.42
CA LEU A 41 -16.43 -13.72 5.40
C LEU A 41 -16.98 -14.10 4.03
N ASN A 42 -18.19 -14.58 4.02
CA ASN A 42 -18.98 -14.73 2.81
C ASN A 42 -19.44 -13.35 2.32
N ALA A 43 -19.06 -12.97 1.12
CA ALA A 43 -19.34 -11.63 0.58
C ALA A 43 -20.86 -11.38 0.36
N ALA A 44 -21.66 -12.43 0.19
CA ALA A 44 -23.10 -12.28 -0.09
C ALA A 44 -23.93 -11.93 1.15
N ASN A 45 -23.51 -12.42 2.33
CA ASN A 45 -24.31 -12.32 3.57
C ASN A 45 -23.52 -11.91 4.82
N GLY A 46 -22.19 -11.71 4.71
CA GLY A 46 -21.32 -11.33 5.82
C GLY A 46 -21.07 -12.41 6.86
N ALA A 47 -21.50 -13.66 6.62
CA ALA A 47 -21.26 -14.76 7.55
C ALA A 47 -19.78 -15.11 7.63
N GLU A 48 -19.28 -15.32 8.84
CA GLU A 48 -17.91 -15.77 9.07
C GLU A 48 -17.73 -17.20 8.54
N ILE A 49 -16.65 -17.40 7.75
CA ILE A 49 -16.28 -18.70 7.21
C ILE A 49 -15.21 -19.33 8.10
N TRP A 50 -14.20 -18.54 8.46
CA TRP A 50 -13.14 -18.91 9.38
C TRP A 50 -12.50 -17.67 9.99
N ARG A 51 -11.84 -17.87 11.13
CA ARG A 51 -11.04 -16.87 11.86
C ARG A 51 -9.74 -17.52 12.30
N GLU A 52 -8.63 -16.85 12.05
CA GLU A 52 -7.29 -17.27 12.44
C GLU A 52 -6.63 -16.18 13.29
N ASN A 53 -6.08 -16.59 14.44
CA ASN A 53 -5.30 -15.69 15.29
C ASN A 53 -3.86 -15.67 14.82
N ILE A 54 -3.31 -14.46 14.62
CA ILE A 54 -1.92 -14.22 14.28
C ILE A 54 -1.18 -13.59 15.47
N ALA A 55 0.16 -13.68 15.48
CA ALA A 55 0.93 -13.33 16.68
C ALA A 55 0.91 -11.84 17.06
N SER A 56 0.56 -10.95 16.11
CA SER A 56 0.60 -9.50 16.30
C SER A 56 -0.41 -8.79 15.43
N PRO A 57 -0.81 -7.56 15.78
CA PRO A 57 -1.74 -6.76 14.99
C PRO A 57 -1.30 -6.58 13.54
N ALA A 58 -2.25 -6.64 12.62
CA ALA A 58 -2.04 -6.31 11.21
C ALA A 58 -2.59 -4.92 10.92
N ARG A 59 -1.83 -4.11 10.17
CA ARG A 59 -2.22 -2.75 9.77
C ARG A 59 -2.14 -2.53 8.26
N SER A 60 -2.22 -3.60 7.50
CA SER A 60 -2.29 -3.58 6.03
C SER A 60 -3.36 -4.53 5.53
N ALA A 61 -3.92 -4.23 4.38
CA ALA A 61 -4.88 -5.13 3.75
C ALA A 61 -4.23 -6.47 3.40
N PRO A 62 -4.93 -7.60 3.56
CA PRO A 62 -4.45 -8.88 3.11
C PRO A 62 -4.20 -8.89 1.60
N THR A 63 -3.24 -9.69 1.14
CA THR A 63 -3.10 -10.00 -0.29
C THR A 63 -3.51 -11.44 -0.52
N VAL A 64 -4.53 -11.65 -1.36
CA VAL A 64 -5.06 -12.99 -1.64
C VAL A 64 -4.67 -13.42 -3.05
N ARG A 65 -3.95 -14.54 -3.16
CA ARG A 65 -3.51 -15.08 -4.45
C ARG A 65 -3.30 -16.59 -4.36
N ALA A 66 -3.69 -17.30 -5.42
CA ALA A 66 -3.43 -18.74 -5.58
C ALA A 66 -3.82 -19.58 -4.34
N GLY A 67 -5.01 -19.31 -3.75
CA GLY A 67 -5.52 -20.05 -2.60
C GLY A 67 -4.82 -19.72 -1.26
N ARG A 68 -4.06 -18.63 -1.20
CA ARG A 68 -3.37 -18.17 0.03
C ARG A 68 -3.71 -16.75 0.36
N VAL A 69 -3.80 -16.45 1.64
CA VAL A 69 -3.90 -15.12 2.21
C VAL A 69 -2.56 -14.77 2.83
N PHE A 70 -2.00 -13.64 2.41
CA PHE A 70 -0.74 -13.13 2.93
C PHE A 70 -1.00 -11.86 3.74
N VAL A 71 -0.54 -11.82 4.98
CA VAL A 71 -0.75 -10.71 5.91
C VAL A 71 0.55 -10.33 6.57
N THR A 72 0.90 -9.04 6.55
CA THR A 72 2.04 -8.49 7.30
C THR A 72 1.55 -7.88 8.60
N THR A 73 2.33 -8.08 9.66
CA THR A 73 2.08 -7.53 11.00
C THR A 73 3.02 -6.38 11.32
N ILE A 74 2.69 -5.63 12.38
CA ILE A 74 3.46 -4.45 12.83
C ILE A 74 4.87 -4.79 13.32
N ASP A 75 5.12 -6.04 13.71
CA ASP A 75 6.41 -6.56 14.17
C ASP A 75 7.21 -7.27 13.07
N ASN A 76 6.98 -6.87 11.81
CA ASN A 76 7.69 -7.38 10.63
C ASN A 76 7.58 -8.91 10.45
N LYS A 77 6.40 -9.49 10.68
CA LYS A 77 6.12 -10.87 10.31
C LYS A 77 5.18 -10.94 9.11
N LEU A 78 5.40 -11.93 8.27
CA LEU A 78 4.48 -12.31 7.20
C LEU A 78 3.86 -13.66 7.54
N PHE A 79 2.56 -13.74 7.52
CA PHE A 79 1.78 -14.97 7.63
C PHE A 79 1.23 -15.36 6.26
N ALA A 80 1.37 -16.63 5.90
CA ALA A 80 0.67 -17.24 4.77
C ALA A 80 -0.35 -18.23 5.33
N ILE A 81 -1.61 -18.01 4.99
CA ILE A 81 -2.76 -18.72 5.52
C ILE A 81 -3.52 -19.34 4.35
N ASN A 82 -4.06 -20.53 4.52
CA ASN A 82 -4.93 -21.18 3.53
C ASN A 82 -6.24 -20.38 3.40
N ALA A 83 -6.55 -19.91 2.19
CA ALA A 83 -7.72 -19.08 1.95
C ALA A 83 -9.05 -19.82 2.10
N GLU A 84 -9.06 -21.17 2.10
CA GLU A 84 -10.28 -21.96 2.22
C GLU A 84 -10.69 -22.19 3.66
N ASN A 85 -9.73 -22.57 4.51
CA ASN A 85 -10.02 -23.06 5.86
C ASN A 85 -9.34 -22.25 6.99
N GLY A 86 -8.50 -21.26 6.67
CA GLY A 86 -7.81 -20.43 7.66
C GLY A 86 -6.55 -21.05 8.26
N GLU A 87 -6.15 -22.26 7.84
CA GLU A 87 -4.98 -22.94 8.36
C GLU A 87 -3.70 -22.19 8.06
N GLY A 88 -2.85 -21.95 9.07
CA GLY A 88 -1.51 -21.37 8.91
C GLY A 88 -0.59 -22.30 8.11
N LEU A 89 -0.04 -21.79 7.00
CA LEU A 89 0.81 -22.60 6.12
C LEU A 89 2.30 -22.42 6.44
N TRP A 90 2.73 -21.18 6.58
CA TRP A 90 4.11 -20.81 6.94
C TRP A 90 4.18 -19.34 7.37
N THR A 91 5.26 -18.98 8.06
CA THR A 91 5.56 -17.62 8.48
C THR A 91 6.98 -17.23 8.11
N HIS A 92 7.22 -15.92 7.94
CA HIS A 92 8.55 -15.35 7.79
C HIS A 92 8.68 -14.13 8.70
N THR A 93 9.84 -13.97 9.33
CA THR A 93 10.12 -12.84 10.23
C THR A 93 11.26 -12.01 9.64
N GLY A 94 11.00 -10.71 9.43
CA GLY A 94 12.01 -9.72 9.05
C GLY A 94 12.73 -9.15 10.28
N LEU A 95 13.60 -8.16 10.05
CA LEU A 95 14.30 -7.47 11.12
C LEU A 95 13.32 -6.65 11.96
N SER A 96 13.46 -6.74 13.27
CA SER A 96 12.69 -5.94 14.23
C SER A 96 13.27 -4.53 14.32
N GLU A 97 12.41 -3.52 14.28
CA GLU A 97 12.78 -2.11 14.43
C GLU A 97 12.20 -1.55 15.73
N ALA A 98 12.99 -0.72 16.42
CA ALA A 98 12.56 -0.07 17.67
C ALA A 98 11.52 1.04 17.43
N ALA A 99 11.51 1.63 16.24
CA ALA A 99 10.56 2.67 15.84
C ALA A 99 10.20 2.52 14.36
N SER A 100 8.93 2.69 14.03
CA SER A 100 8.44 2.69 12.64
C SER A 100 7.31 3.68 12.46
N LEU A 101 7.07 4.08 11.21
CA LEU A 101 5.87 4.85 10.86
C LEU A 101 4.62 4.01 11.09
N LEU A 102 3.52 4.65 11.47
CA LEU A 102 2.23 3.97 11.61
C LEU A 102 1.80 3.35 10.28
N GLY A 103 1.36 2.10 10.36
CA GLY A 103 0.93 1.30 9.22
C GLY A 103 2.02 0.34 8.73
N SER A 104 1.60 -0.64 7.96
CA SER A 104 2.48 -1.58 7.25
C SER A 104 2.02 -1.69 5.80
N ALA A 105 2.91 -2.08 4.90
CA ALA A 105 2.54 -2.27 3.51
C ALA A 105 2.03 -3.70 3.27
N SER A 106 1.01 -3.81 2.42
CA SER A 106 0.57 -5.12 1.94
C SER A 106 1.65 -5.77 1.09
N PRO A 107 1.87 -7.09 1.18
CA PRO A 107 2.79 -7.78 0.30
C PRO A 107 2.27 -7.82 -1.14
N ALA A 108 3.17 -7.86 -2.11
CA ALA A 108 2.83 -8.09 -3.52
C ALA A 108 3.01 -9.56 -3.87
N VAL A 109 2.09 -10.14 -4.65
CA VAL A 109 2.16 -11.55 -5.05
C VAL A 109 2.01 -11.70 -6.56
N GLY A 110 2.99 -12.34 -7.19
CA GLY A 110 2.97 -12.60 -8.64
C GLY A 110 3.96 -13.69 -9.03
N ASN A 111 3.64 -14.47 -10.04
CA ASN A 111 4.50 -15.53 -10.60
C ASN A 111 5.07 -16.52 -9.55
N GLY A 112 4.25 -16.87 -8.54
CA GLY A 112 4.66 -17.79 -7.49
C GLY A 112 5.62 -17.19 -6.44
N VAL A 113 5.84 -15.86 -6.48
CA VAL A 113 6.69 -15.11 -5.54
C VAL A 113 5.81 -14.17 -4.73
N VAL A 114 6.06 -14.09 -3.44
CA VAL A 114 5.55 -13.01 -2.58
C VAL A 114 6.70 -12.07 -2.24
N VAL A 115 6.50 -10.79 -2.49
CA VAL A 115 7.45 -9.72 -2.17
C VAL A 115 6.92 -8.93 -0.99
N VAL A 116 7.68 -8.95 0.09
CA VAL A 116 7.28 -8.39 1.40
C VAL A 116 8.09 -7.13 1.67
N PRO A 117 7.44 -6.00 1.87
CA PRO A 117 8.09 -4.79 2.35
C PRO A 117 8.04 -4.74 3.88
N TYR A 118 9.17 -4.46 4.52
CA TYR A 118 9.25 -4.31 5.97
C TYR A 118 9.57 -2.88 6.42
N THR A 119 9.29 -2.59 7.67
CA THR A 119 9.55 -1.28 8.28
C THR A 119 11.05 -0.99 8.39
N SER A 120 11.88 -2.01 8.43
CA SER A 120 13.35 -1.93 8.38
C SER A 120 13.93 -1.45 7.03
N GLY A 121 13.07 -1.28 6.00
CA GLY A 121 13.51 -1.00 4.63
C GLY A 121 13.93 -2.24 3.87
N GLU A 122 13.78 -3.42 4.47
CA GLU A 122 13.99 -4.69 3.77
C GLU A 122 12.88 -4.95 2.77
N LEU A 123 13.28 -5.42 1.59
CA LEU A 123 12.40 -5.93 0.55
C LEU A 123 12.76 -7.40 0.33
N ILE A 124 11.91 -8.30 0.78
CA ILE A 124 12.19 -9.73 0.80
C ILE A 124 11.27 -10.46 -0.17
N ALA A 125 11.84 -11.32 -1.02
CA ALA A 125 11.07 -12.20 -1.88
C ALA A 125 11.14 -13.65 -1.41
N LEU A 126 9.97 -14.24 -1.27
CA LEU A 126 9.79 -15.60 -0.82
C LEU A 126 9.02 -16.42 -1.87
N LYS A 127 9.27 -17.74 -1.93
CA LYS A 127 8.41 -18.65 -2.69
C LYS A 127 7.03 -18.67 -2.03
N ALA A 128 6.00 -18.24 -2.73
CA ALA A 128 4.64 -18.08 -2.19
C ALA A 128 4.06 -19.40 -1.63
N GLU A 129 4.50 -20.53 -2.15
CA GLU A 129 4.04 -21.86 -1.75
C GLU A 129 4.61 -22.31 -0.39
N THR A 130 5.89 -22.00 -0.12
CA THR A 130 6.65 -22.62 0.98
C THR A 130 7.31 -21.64 1.94
N GLY A 131 7.26 -20.32 1.68
CA GLY A 131 7.96 -19.32 2.46
C GLY A 131 9.49 -19.32 2.30
N ARG A 132 10.04 -20.17 1.42
CA ARG A 132 11.48 -20.22 1.21
C ARG A 132 12.01 -18.91 0.63
N LEU A 133 13.06 -18.36 1.25
CA LEU A 133 13.74 -17.15 0.77
C LEU A 133 14.30 -17.36 -0.64
N LEU A 134 13.99 -16.43 -1.52
CA LEU A 134 14.53 -16.37 -2.88
C LEU A 134 15.64 -15.30 -2.98
N TRP A 135 15.35 -14.10 -2.48
CA TRP A 135 16.31 -13.00 -2.42
C TRP A 135 15.86 -11.96 -1.39
N GLN A 136 16.79 -11.10 -0.99
CA GLN A 136 16.62 -10.01 -0.06
C GLN A 136 17.38 -8.79 -0.57
N GLU A 137 16.75 -7.62 -0.49
CA GLU A 137 17.31 -6.33 -0.83
C GLU A 137 16.97 -5.29 0.25
N SER A 138 17.66 -4.15 0.24
CA SER A 138 17.39 -3.05 1.17
C SER A 138 17.19 -1.74 0.40
N LEU A 139 16.19 -0.97 0.84
CA LEU A 139 15.89 0.38 0.37
C LEU A 139 16.25 1.44 1.43
N SER A 140 17.19 1.12 2.33
CA SER A 140 17.73 2.07 3.30
C SER A 140 18.79 2.97 2.66
N SER A 141 18.79 4.26 3.03
CA SER A 141 19.80 5.24 2.57
C SER A 141 20.92 5.34 3.62
N ILE A 142 22.16 5.20 3.19
CA ILE A 142 23.36 5.31 4.07
C ILE A 142 23.76 6.78 4.32
N LYS A 143 23.17 7.74 3.60
CA LYS A 143 23.71 9.11 3.51
C LYS A 143 22.99 10.19 4.34
N ARG A 144 21.96 9.87 5.12
CA ARG A 144 21.18 10.89 5.84
C ARG A 144 21.50 10.90 7.33
N THR A 145 21.79 12.09 7.85
CA THR A 145 22.17 12.34 9.26
C THR A 145 20.98 12.63 10.19
N ASP A 146 19.78 12.83 9.64
CA ASP A 146 18.59 13.13 10.42
C ASP A 146 17.84 11.85 10.85
N VAL A 147 17.46 11.78 12.12
CA VAL A 147 16.82 10.62 12.73
C VAL A 147 15.49 10.23 12.05
N VAL A 148 14.69 11.22 11.64
CA VAL A 148 13.40 10.98 10.95
C VAL A 148 13.58 10.55 9.50
N SER A 149 14.60 11.08 8.81
CA SER A 149 14.94 10.68 7.44
C SER A 149 15.65 9.31 7.36
N ASN A 150 16.09 8.77 8.50
CA ASN A 150 16.67 7.43 8.62
C ASN A 150 15.63 6.31 8.68
N LEU A 151 14.33 6.63 8.79
CA LEU A 151 13.28 5.61 8.72
C LEU A 151 13.18 5.05 7.29
N ALA A 152 13.84 3.94 7.05
CA ALA A 152 13.87 3.27 5.74
C ALA A 152 12.53 2.58 5.38
N HIS A 153 11.50 2.79 6.17
CA HIS A 153 10.19 2.14 6.08
C HIS A 153 9.64 2.12 4.65
N ILE A 154 9.35 0.93 4.15
CA ILE A 154 8.63 0.74 2.89
C ILE A 154 7.14 0.67 3.23
N ARG A 155 6.45 1.81 3.20
CA ARG A 155 5.02 1.91 3.51
C ARG A 155 4.14 1.65 2.30
N GLY A 156 4.61 1.99 1.11
CA GLY A 156 3.93 1.72 -0.14
C GLY A 156 4.01 0.23 -0.52
N ARG A 157 2.90 -0.34 -0.97
CA ARG A 157 2.89 -1.72 -1.50
C ARG A 157 3.83 -1.82 -2.70
N PRO A 158 4.75 -2.79 -2.75
CA PRO A 158 5.56 -3.07 -3.94
C PRO A 158 4.68 -3.46 -5.13
N VAL A 159 5.12 -3.16 -6.33
CA VAL A 159 4.41 -3.53 -7.55
C VAL A 159 5.22 -4.56 -8.33
N ILE A 160 4.60 -5.70 -8.62
CA ILE A 160 5.16 -6.72 -9.51
C ILE A 160 4.53 -6.54 -10.89
N ASP A 161 5.37 -6.21 -11.88
CA ASP A 161 4.93 -6.10 -13.26
C ASP A 161 5.99 -6.59 -14.25
N ARG A 162 5.60 -7.44 -15.19
CA ARG A 162 6.43 -8.01 -16.27
C ARG A 162 7.82 -8.49 -15.77
N GLY A 163 7.84 -9.27 -14.69
CA GLY A 163 9.07 -9.86 -14.13
C GLY A 163 9.97 -8.90 -13.36
N ARG A 164 9.48 -7.71 -13.03
CA ARG A 164 10.17 -6.71 -12.20
C ARG A 164 9.38 -6.39 -10.96
N VAL A 165 10.10 -5.99 -9.93
CA VAL A 165 9.55 -5.45 -8.68
C VAL A 165 9.92 -3.99 -8.60
N PHE A 166 8.96 -3.13 -8.31
CA PHE A 166 9.16 -1.70 -8.05
C PHE A 166 8.76 -1.41 -6.62
N ALA A 167 9.63 -0.74 -5.89
CA ALA A 167 9.36 -0.34 -4.50
C ALA A 167 9.97 1.02 -4.22
N ILE A 168 9.35 1.74 -3.27
CA ILE A 168 9.77 3.05 -2.82
C ILE A 168 9.76 3.06 -1.29
N SER A 169 10.80 3.61 -0.67
CA SER A 169 10.88 3.79 0.79
C SER A 169 10.67 5.24 1.19
N HIS A 170 10.17 5.45 2.39
CA HIS A 170 10.11 6.77 3.02
C HIS A 170 11.52 7.36 3.17
N GLY A 171 12.52 6.52 3.44
CA GLY A 171 13.92 6.90 3.58
C GLY A 171 14.61 7.46 2.34
N GLY A 172 13.89 7.67 1.23
CA GLY A 172 14.41 8.38 0.06
C GLY A 172 14.94 7.51 -1.06
N ILE A 173 14.63 6.22 -1.08
CA ILE A 173 15.10 5.30 -2.13
C ILE A 173 13.92 4.67 -2.87
N MET A 174 13.97 4.75 -4.20
CA MET A 174 13.13 3.98 -5.11
C MET A 174 13.99 3.04 -5.95
N GLY A 175 13.54 1.81 -6.14
CA GLY A 175 14.28 0.83 -6.91
C GLY A 175 13.42 -0.07 -7.78
N ALA A 176 14.07 -0.63 -8.82
CA ALA A 176 13.54 -1.73 -9.61
C ALA A 176 14.47 -2.94 -9.50
N PHE A 177 13.86 -4.11 -9.32
CA PHE A 177 14.57 -5.37 -9.10
C PHE A 177 14.04 -6.45 -10.04
N ASP A 178 14.90 -7.36 -10.45
CA ASP A 178 14.48 -8.58 -11.14
C ASP A 178 13.71 -9.48 -10.16
N LEU A 179 12.50 -9.88 -10.52
CA LEU A 179 11.62 -10.66 -9.63
C LEU A 179 12.19 -12.02 -9.23
N ARG A 180 13.02 -12.65 -10.08
CA ARG A 180 13.52 -14.02 -9.86
C ARG A 180 14.71 -14.09 -8.92
N ASN A 181 15.61 -13.09 -9.01
CA ASN A 181 16.91 -13.14 -8.32
C ASN A 181 17.25 -11.90 -7.50
N GLY A 182 16.38 -10.90 -7.47
CA GLY A 182 16.56 -9.67 -6.69
C GLY A 182 17.57 -8.69 -7.29
N ARG A 183 18.22 -9.02 -8.42
CA ARG A 183 19.22 -8.13 -9.01
C ARG A 183 18.63 -6.74 -9.23
N ARG A 184 19.27 -5.74 -8.61
CA ARG A 184 18.88 -4.33 -8.75
C ARG A 184 19.12 -3.87 -10.19
N LEU A 185 18.06 -3.48 -10.88
CA LEU A 185 18.10 -3.01 -12.27
C LEU A 185 18.43 -1.53 -12.32
N TRP A 186 17.89 -0.75 -11.41
CA TRP A 186 18.20 0.66 -11.19
C TRP A 186 17.75 1.08 -9.78
N GLN A 187 18.31 2.20 -9.31
CA GLN A 187 17.96 2.87 -8.06
C GLN A 187 17.97 4.39 -8.27
N LYS A 188 17.08 5.10 -7.58
CA LYS A 188 16.99 6.56 -7.57
C LYS A 188 16.79 7.07 -6.15
N GLU A 189 17.30 8.28 -5.90
CA GLU A 189 17.05 9.00 -4.65
C GLU A 189 15.69 9.70 -4.75
N ILE A 190 14.62 8.94 -4.59
CA ILE A 190 13.23 9.39 -4.60
C ILE A 190 12.56 8.73 -3.40
N GLY A 191 12.10 9.52 -2.44
CA GLY A 191 11.37 9.05 -1.26
C GLY A 191 9.88 9.17 -1.43
N GLY A 192 9.15 8.19 -0.89
CA GLY A 192 7.69 8.22 -0.89
C GLY A 192 7.10 7.15 0.02
N SER A 193 5.87 7.39 0.47
CA SER A 193 5.12 6.51 1.35
C SER A 193 3.91 5.87 0.67
N GLN A 194 3.63 6.24 -0.57
CA GLN A 194 2.52 5.73 -1.35
C GLN A 194 2.97 4.59 -2.28
N SER A 195 2.03 3.73 -2.65
CA SER A 195 2.31 2.65 -3.61
C SER A 195 2.58 3.23 -5.01
N PRO A 196 3.66 2.81 -5.70
CA PRO A 196 3.88 3.22 -7.08
C PRO A 196 2.75 2.70 -7.98
N TRP A 197 2.34 3.49 -8.96
CA TRP A 197 1.43 3.04 -10.01
C TRP A 197 2.18 2.78 -11.31
N VAL A 198 2.15 1.55 -11.79
CA VAL A 198 2.88 1.17 -13.02
C VAL A 198 1.90 1.07 -14.19
N ALA A 199 2.14 1.86 -15.23
CA ALA A 199 1.36 1.80 -16.46
C ALA A 199 2.26 2.05 -17.70
N GLY A 200 2.16 1.19 -18.69
CA GLY A 200 2.97 1.27 -19.90
C GLY A 200 4.48 1.24 -19.60
N ASP A 201 5.19 2.28 -20.02
CA ASP A 201 6.63 2.45 -19.81
C ASP A 201 6.98 3.34 -18.62
N TYR A 202 5.98 3.74 -17.84
CA TYR A 202 6.14 4.68 -16.74
C TYR A 202 5.69 4.10 -15.41
N ILE A 203 6.23 4.68 -14.35
CA ILE A 203 5.85 4.50 -12.97
C ILE A 203 5.49 5.87 -12.44
N PHE A 204 4.31 6.00 -11.88
CA PHE A 204 3.85 7.24 -11.25
C PHE A 204 3.97 7.09 -9.74
N VAL A 205 4.55 8.10 -9.09
CA VAL A 205 4.79 8.12 -7.65
C VAL A 205 4.42 9.48 -7.05
N ILE A 206 3.98 9.48 -5.81
CA ILE A 206 3.90 10.68 -4.97
C ILE A 206 5.09 10.65 -4.01
N THR A 207 5.87 11.72 -4.01
CA THR A 207 7.06 11.85 -3.18
C THR A 207 6.74 12.40 -1.80
N ASN A 208 7.69 12.29 -0.86
CA ASN A 208 7.56 12.91 0.47
C ASN A 208 7.54 14.45 0.41
N ASP A 209 8.01 15.03 -0.70
CA ASP A 209 8.06 16.47 -0.92
C ASP A 209 6.77 17.04 -1.53
N ALA A 210 5.66 16.28 -1.47
CA ALA A 210 4.39 16.63 -2.12
C ALA A 210 4.57 16.90 -3.61
N GLU A 211 5.24 16.00 -4.31
CA GLU A 211 5.38 16.04 -5.76
C GLU A 211 4.80 14.74 -6.35
N ILE A 212 4.23 14.84 -7.53
CA ILE A 212 3.92 13.67 -8.35
C ILE A 212 4.90 13.61 -9.52
N ALA A 213 5.44 12.44 -9.79
CA ALA A 213 6.44 12.23 -10.84
C ALA A 213 6.11 11.02 -11.71
N ALA A 214 6.48 11.14 -13.00
CA ALA A 214 6.56 10.01 -13.91
C ALA A 214 8.02 9.59 -14.08
N VAL A 215 8.28 8.32 -13.78
CA VAL A 215 9.61 7.73 -13.79
C VAL A 215 9.65 6.64 -14.85
N SER A 216 10.71 6.61 -15.66
CA SER A 216 10.89 5.54 -16.66
C SER A 216 11.01 4.18 -15.96
N ARG A 217 10.13 3.27 -16.30
CA ARG A 217 10.14 1.89 -15.83
C ARG A 217 11.45 1.14 -16.18
N LYS A 218 12.07 1.50 -17.31
CA LYS A 218 13.29 0.82 -17.80
C LYS A 218 14.54 1.29 -17.09
N THR A 219 14.66 2.60 -16.83
CA THR A 219 15.93 3.23 -16.39
C THR A 219 15.84 3.96 -15.06
N GLY A 220 14.63 4.20 -14.55
CA GLY A 220 14.41 5.06 -13.38
C GLY A 220 14.62 6.56 -13.69
N GLY A 221 14.81 6.95 -14.97
CA GLY A 221 14.93 8.35 -15.36
C GLY A 221 13.60 9.08 -15.17
N ILE A 222 13.65 10.28 -14.60
CA ILE A 222 12.47 11.12 -14.42
C ILE A 222 12.05 11.69 -15.77
N HIS A 223 10.79 11.51 -16.13
CA HIS A 223 10.20 12.05 -17.35
C HIS A 223 9.63 13.44 -17.11
N TRP A 224 8.84 13.58 -16.05
CA TRP A 224 8.33 14.86 -15.57
C TRP A 224 8.11 14.80 -14.04
N VAL A 225 8.11 15.96 -13.40
CA VAL A 225 7.72 16.17 -12.00
C VAL A 225 6.74 17.33 -11.96
N ARG A 226 5.75 17.20 -11.08
CA ARG A 226 4.79 18.27 -10.78
C ARG A 226 4.67 18.42 -9.28
N ALA A 227 4.93 19.63 -8.77
CA ALA A 227 4.64 19.99 -7.39
C ALA A 227 3.12 20.01 -7.17
N LEU A 228 2.69 19.43 -6.05
CA LEU A 228 1.34 19.50 -5.52
C LEU A 228 1.29 20.53 -4.38
N PRO A 229 0.14 21.10 -4.06
CA PRO A 229 0.00 21.95 -2.88
C PRO A 229 0.52 21.25 -1.61
N ARG A 230 1.37 21.93 -0.87
CA ARG A 230 1.97 21.40 0.37
C ARG A 230 1.19 21.76 1.61
N TYR A 231 0.54 22.90 1.59
CA TYR A 231 -0.18 23.47 2.72
C TYR A 231 -1.55 23.95 2.27
N LYS A 232 -2.51 23.86 3.16
CA LYS A 232 -3.83 24.46 2.95
C LYS A 232 -3.74 25.99 2.99
N ASP A 233 -2.87 26.50 3.87
CA ASP A 233 -2.54 27.91 4.00
C ASP A 233 -1.07 28.11 3.56
N PRO A 234 -0.83 28.35 2.25
CA PRO A 234 0.53 28.38 1.71
C PRO A 234 1.35 29.58 2.15
N ASP A 235 0.72 30.71 2.46
CA ASP A 235 1.41 31.94 2.89
C ASP A 235 1.99 31.79 4.31
N ASP A 236 1.28 31.13 5.21
CA ASP A 236 1.69 30.88 6.59
C ASP A 236 2.38 29.51 6.75
N GLN A 237 2.39 28.68 5.71
CA GLN A 237 2.88 27.29 5.71
C GLN A 237 2.22 26.42 6.79
N GLU A 238 0.93 26.63 7.01
CA GLU A 238 0.13 25.89 7.98
C GLU A 238 -0.73 24.82 7.31
N ASN A 239 -1.20 23.86 8.13
CA ASN A 239 -2.08 22.78 7.72
C ASN A 239 -1.49 21.95 6.54
N PRO A 240 -0.42 21.18 6.79
CA PRO A 240 0.25 20.39 5.75
C PRO A 240 -0.70 19.36 5.12
N ILE A 241 -0.65 19.28 3.79
CA ILE A 241 -1.47 18.35 3.01
C ILE A 241 -0.72 17.04 2.81
N VAL A 242 -1.35 15.94 3.19
CA VAL A 242 -0.89 14.59 2.86
C VAL A 242 -1.64 14.10 1.63
N TRP A 243 -0.91 13.76 0.57
CA TRP A 243 -1.47 13.25 -0.67
C TRP A 243 -1.45 11.72 -0.71
N THR A 244 -2.54 11.12 -1.17
CA THR A 244 -2.70 9.68 -1.37
C THR A 244 -2.89 9.35 -2.85
N GLY A 245 -2.50 8.12 -3.25
CA GLY A 245 -2.44 7.69 -4.63
C GLY A 245 -0.99 7.57 -5.13
N PRO A 246 -0.68 7.84 -6.42
CA PRO A 246 -1.64 8.11 -7.47
C PRO A 246 -2.32 6.82 -7.95
N ILE A 247 -3.50 6.95 -8.52
CA ILE A 247 -4.11 5.90 -9.34
C ILE A 247 -4.30 6.42 -10.77
N LEU A 248 -4.23 5.53 -11.76
CA LEU A 248 -4.53 5.87 -13.15
C LEU A 248 -5.95 5.44 -13.50
N VAL A 249 -6.76 6.39 -13.94
CA VAL A 249 -8.14 6.19 -14.35
C VAL A 249 -8.28 6.70 -15.78
N SER A 250 -8.51 5.80 -16.71
CA SER A 250 -8.50 6.10 -18.16
C SER A 250 -7.20 6.82 -18.57
N ASP A 251 -7.25 8.11 -18.84
CA ASP A 251 -6.16 8.97 -19.27
C ASP A 251 -5.71 10.00 -18.20
N ARG A 252 -6.04 9.78 -16.92
CA ARG A 252 -5.78 10.71 -15.82
C ARG A 252 -5.22 9.99 -14.61
N LEU A 253 -4.23 10.62 -13.99
CA LEU A 253 -3.81 10.28 -12.64
C LEU A 253 -4.70 11.01 -11.66
N ILE A 254 -5.15 10.31 -10.63
CA ILE A 254 -5.92 10.87 -9.53
C ILE A 254 -5.04 10.84 -8.27
N ALA A 255 -4.88 11.98 -7.64
CA ALA A 255 -4.30 12.13 -6.31
C ALA A 255 -5.30 12.79 -5.40
N ALA A 256 -5.51 12.27 -4.18
CA ALA A 256 -6.45 12.82 -3.22
C ALA A 256 -5.71 13.33 -1.98
N GLY A 257 -6.13 14.48 -1.47
CA GLY A 257 -5.48 15.17 -0.37
C GLY A 257 -6.25 15.07 0.95
N SER A 258 -5.51 15.11 2.06
CA SER A 258 -6.08 15.13 3.42
C SER A 258 -6.93 16.37 3.74
N HIS A 259 -6.95 17.35 2.85
CA HIS A 259 -7.76 18.59 2.97
C HIS A 259 -9.11 18.50 2.25
N GLY A 260 -9.45 17.35 1.66
CA GLY A 260 -10.75 17.15 1.01
C GLY A 260 -10.80 17.57 -0.45
N GLU A 261 -9.69 17.53 -1.18
CA GLU A 261 -9.63 17.78 -2.61
C GLU A 261 -8.95 16.62 -3.35
N ALA A 262 -9.46 16.25 -4.52
CA ALA A 262 -8.80 15.33 -5.44
C ALA A 262 -8.43 16.04 -6.74
N LEU A 263 -7.20 15.82 -7.20
CA LEU A 263 -6.66 16.37 -8.43
C LEU A 263 -6.67 15.32 -9.55
N ALA A 264 -7.09 15.75 -10.73
CA ALA A 264 -6.90 15.03 -11.98
C ALA A 264 -5.65 15.57 -12.69
N ILE A 265 -4.70 14.72 -13.04
CA ILE A 265 -3.38 15.10 -13.55
C ILE A 265 -3.10 14.32 -14.83
N SER A 266 -2.55 14.99 -15.85
CA SER A 266 -2.15 14.35 -17.10
C SER A 266 -0.98 13.37 -16.87
N PRO A 267 -1.11 12.08 -17.19
CA PRO A 267 -0.01 11.12 -17.07
C PRO A 267 1.14 11.42 -18.05
N TYR A 268 0.87 12.17 -19.09
CA TYR A 268 1.85 12.49 -20.16
C TYR A 268 2.71 13.69 -19.83
N THR A 269 2.15 14.70 -19.14
CA THR A 269 2.81 16.00 -18.95
C THR A 269 2.91 16.46 -17.49
N GLY A 270 2.23 15.78 -16.56
CA GLY A 270 2.09 16.19 -15.16
C GLY A 270 1.22 17.45 -14.97
N ARG A 271 0.56 17.96 -16.03
CA ARG A 271 -0.32 19.13 -15.91
C ARG A 271 -1.59 18.77 -15.13
N ILE A 272 -1.96 19.59 -14.15
CA ILE A 272 -3.25 19.51 -13.47
C ILE A 272 -4.35 19.81 -14.50
N LEU A 273 -5.31 18.91 -14.64
CA LEU A 273 -6.42 18.98 -15.59
C LEU A 273 -7.69 19.55 -14.95
N GLY A 274 -7.78 19.41 -13.63
CA GLY A 274 -8.89 19.88 -12.82
C GLY A 274 -8.85 19.28 -11.43
N SER A 275 -9.77 19.69 -10.59
CA SER A 275 -9.96 19.18 -9.23
C SER A 275 -11.43 18.96 -8.92
N VAL A 276 -11.69 18.21 -7.85
CA VAL A 276 -13.01 18.00 -7.28
C VAL A 276 -12.93 18.07 -5.76
N GLU A 277 -13.88 18.80 -5.17
CA GLU A 277 -14.06 18.82 -3.71
C GLU A 277 -14.71 17.51 -3.24
N LEU A 278 -14.23 17.00 -2.13
CA LEU A 278 -14.71 15.79 -1.45
C LEU A 278 -15.29 16.19 -0.09
N PRO A 279 -16.21 15.39 0.49
CA PRO A 279 -16.88 15.73 1.74
C PRO A 279 -15.93 15.97 2.91
N SER A 280 -14.82 15.25 2.96
CA SER A 280 -13.80 15.32 4.00
C SER A 280 -12.43 14.95 3.45
N GLY A 281 -11.39 14.95 4.29
CA GLY A 281 -10.05 14.53 3.95
C GLY A 281 -9.99 13.08 3.47
N ILE A 282 -8.94 12.75 2.69
CA ILE A 282 -8.72 11.39 2.18
C ILE A 282 -7.35 10.90 2.67
N SER A 283 -7.37 9.91 3.56
CA SER A 283 -6.16 9.30 4.13
C SER A 283 -5.77 7.98 3.46
N VAL A 284 -6.66 7.37 2.68
CA VAL A 284 -6.41 6.13 1.94
C VAL A 284 -6.52 6.34 0.44
N PRO A 285 -5.69 5.66 -0.38
CA PRO A 285 -5.76 5.82 -1.83
C PRO A 285 -7.14 5.45 -2.38
N PRO A 286 -7.68 6.23 -3.34
CA PRO A 286 -8.91 5.87 -4.02
C PRO A 286 -8.74 4.58 -4.81
N ILE A 287 -9.86 3.93 -5.13
CA ILE A 287 -9.88 2.71 -5.92
C ILE A 287 -10.78 2.88 -7.16
N VAL A 288 -10.53 2.06 -8.16
CA VAL A 288 -11.38 1.98 -9.36
C VAL A 288 -12.04 0.61 -9.42
N ALA A 289 -13.35 0.62 -9.59
CA ALA A 289 -14.10 -0.60 -9.84
C ALA A 289 -15.12 -0.35 -10.96
N GLY A 290 -15.03 -1.10 -12.06
CA GLY A 290 -15.75 -0.80 -13.28
C GLY A 290 -15.35 0.59 -13.82
N ASP A 291 -16.34 1.39 -14.18
CA ASP A 291 -16.15 2.75 -14.71
C ASP A 291 -16.23 3.83 -13.61
N THR A 292 -16.02 3.47 -12.35
CA THR A 292 -16.27 4.33 -11.20
C THR A 292 -15.05 4.43 -10.30
N VAL A 293 -14.71 5.64 -9.88
CA VAL A 293 -13.69 5.93 -8.85
C VAL A 293 -14.38 6.08 -7.51
N TYR A 294 -13.88 5.38 -6.51
CA TYR A 294 -14.39 5.43 -5.14
C TYR A 294 -13.36 6.07 -4.22
N PHE A 295 -13.82 7.03 -3.43
CA PHE A 295 -13.06 7.68 -2.37
C PHE A 295 -13.70 7.33 -1.03
N LEU A 296 -12.91 6.83 -0.10
CA LEU A 296 -13.31 6.69 1.30
C LEU A 296 -12.78 7.90 2.05
N ALA A 297 -13.70 8.77 2.48
CA ALA A 297 -13.39 9.98 3.22
C ALA A 297 -13.19 9.68 4.71
N ASP A 298 -12.46 10.57 5.40
CA ASP A 298 -12.05 10.36 6.80
C ASP A 298 -13.23 10.44 7.79
N ASP A 299 -14.36 10.99 7.36
CA ASP A 299 -15.66 10.95 8.06
C ASP A 299 -16.46 9.65 7.83
N ALA A 300 -15.85 8.67 7.16
CA ALA A 300 -16.42 7.39 6.76
C ALA A 300 -17.45 7.45 5.62
N ASP A 301 -17.57 8.56 4.93
CA ASP A 301 -18.37 8.64 3.71
C ASP A 301 -17.65 7.93 2.53
N LEU A 302 -18.40 7.12 1.80
CA LEU A 302 -17.94 6.51 0.56
C LEU A 302 -18.53 7.26 -0.63
N VAL A 303 -17.69 7.95 -1.36
CA VAL A 303 -18.10 8.79 -2.50
C VAL A 303 -17.69 8.13 -3.80
N ALA A 304 -18.55 8.14 -4.81
CA ALA A 304 -18.35 7.52 -6.11
C ALA A 304 -18.49 8.56 -7.24
N TYR A 305 -17.50 8.62 -8.11
CA TYR A 305 -17.48 9.46 -9.32
C TYR A 305 -17.35 8.59 -10.57
N ARG A 306 -18.09 8.99 -11.60
CA ARG A 306 -18.08 8.31 -12.91
C ARG A 306 -17.73 9.25 -14.04
#